data_5387739d09454f0201f8a69c78693fc5
#
_entry.id   5387739d09454f0201f8a69c78693fc5
#
_cell.length_a   1.000
_cell.length_b   1.000
_cell.length_c   1.000
_cell.angle_alpha   90.00
_cell.angle_beta   90.00
_cell.angle_gamma   90.00
#
_symmetry.space_group_name_H-M   'P 1'
#
loop_
_entity.id
_entity.type
_entity.pdbx_description
1 polymer ?
#
loop_
_entity_poly.entity_id
_entity_poly.type
_entity_poly.pdbx_seq_one_letter_code
_entity_poly.pdbx_strand_id
1 'polypeptide(L)'
;MKKILFILTNICLISSLFLRCTPVSQTPVPAGNPADSFKVSVTNGYGTGNYKIGDTVHIWSRECASNETFDFWNGDTTLINQEWHSWFIMPAKNVAFSASFKTVSWNITYEKIKARNNLKNVYYIFPPGQIGIVYLFHGANGSASYWVNNYEPNALIKDLVANGYAVIITEAEEVTLNQDTNGDGELRWVANNLDSVNNIDFANLKAITDTFYNRKLTSRNIPRYCIGQSNGGSCSIAFATTFNLTAAAAYCAAGGAAGTAVNTTKSGIQFCLEQLDNNSTMGLSGNISAINNSQSIQNRGVCSKYFINITSPLYPERFARNTLISKALSGQIFTEIQNAGLLKSNNKFIGYASNLWNAVKSSPQKFPVTSGLSVTQQNIVTEQLNCITTAHQFFSDHDKLTMRFFNNPCY
;
A
#
# COMPACT_ATOMS: atom_id res chain seq x y z
N MET A 1 30.56 -14.17 21.89
CA MET A 1 30.87 -14.59 20.52
C MET A 1 29.75 -15.38 19.83
N LYS A 2 29.14 -16.41 20.42
CA LYS A 2 28.06 -17.19 19.76
C LYS A 2 26.80 -16.38 19.38
N LYS A 3 26.39 -15.39 20.17
CA LYS A 3 25.21 -14.55 19.86
C LYS A 3 25.41 -13.57 18.67
N ILE A 4 26.62 -13.04 18.49
CA ILE A 4 26.99 -12.15 17.40
C ILE A 4 27.07 -12.92 16.07
N LEU A 5 27.56 -14.14 16.09
CA LEU A 5 27.63 -15.00 14.90
C LEU A 5 26.24 -15.44 14.42
N PHE A 6 25.28 -15.63 15.34
CA PHE A 6 23.90 -15.96 14.99
C PHE A 6 23.15 -14.79 14.33
N ILE A 7 23.43 -13.57 14.77
CA ILE A 7 22.86 -12.35 14.15
C ILE A 7 23.45 -12.13 12.75
N LEU A 8 24.74 -12.36 12.55
CA LEU A 8 25.39 -12.21 11.24
C LEU A 8 24.93 -13.28 10.22
N THR A 9 24.72 -14.52 10.64
CA THR A 9 24.18 -15.58 9.79
C THR A 9 22.72 -15.30 9.38
N ASN A 10 21.90 -14.77 10.27
CA ASN A 10 20.53 -14.39 9.93
C ASN A 10 20.49 -13.19 8.97
N ILE A 11 21.37 -12.20 9.11
CA ILE A 11 21.46 -11.06 8.19
C ILE A 11 21.86 -11.53 6.77
N CYS A 12 22.79 -12.47 6.64
CA CYS A 12 23.13 -13.05 5.34
C CYS A 12 21.99 -13.89 4.72
N LEU A 13 21.23 -14.64 5.54
CA LEU A 13 20.08 -15.41 5.04
C LEU A 13 18.94 -14.48 4.58
N ILE A 14 18.73 -13.37 5.29
CA ILE A 14 17.69 -12.41 4.96
C ILE A 14 18.02 -11.64 3.69
N SER A 15 19.28 -11.25 3.46
CA SER A 15 19.68 -10.63 2.20
C SER A 15 19.49 -11.58 1.00
N SER A 16 19.65 -12.89 1.17
CA SER A 16 19.39 -13.88 0.13
C SER A 16 17.90 -14.17 -0.09
N LEU A 17 17.04 -13.99 0.92
CA LEU A 17 15.58 -14.08 0.78
C LEU A 17 14.97 -12.87 0.05
N PHE A 18 15.49 -11.67 0.29
CA PHE A 18 15.05 -10.47 -0.44
C PHE A 18 15.41 -10.51 -1.93
N LEU A 19 16.48 -11.21 -2.32
CA LEU A 19 16.87 -11.37 -3.73
C LEU A 19 16.01 -12.37 -4.51
N ARG A 20 15.18 -13.19 -3.83
CA ARG A 20 14.31 -14.18 -4.50
C ARG A 20 12.91 -13.69 -4.85
N CYS A 21 12.55 -12.46 -4.45
CA CYS A 21 11.26 -11.84 -4.79
C CYS A 21 11.37 -10.98 -6.05
N THR A 22 11.93 -11.49 -7.14
CA THR A 22 11.80 -10.86 -8.45
C THR A 22 10.73 -11.59 -9.25
N PRO A 23 9.62 -10.96 -9.55
CA PRO A 23 8.52 -11.59 -10.29
C PRO A 23 8.72 -11.64 -11.80
N VAL A 24 9.86 -11.32 -12.32
CA VAL A 24 10.12 -11.41 -13.76
C VAL A 24 11.45 -12.14 -13.98
N SER A 25 11.39 -13.27 -14.67
CA SER A 25 12.57 -13.89 -15.27
C SER A 25 13.21 -12.89 -16.24
N GLN A 26 14.19 -12.14 -15.74
CA GLN A 26 14.96 -11.23 -16.59
C GLN A 26 15.90 -12.10 -17.42
N THR A 27 15.68 -12.15 -18.72
CA THR A 27 16.69 -12.63 -19.67
C THR A 27 18.01 -11.90 -19.42
N PRO A 28 19.17 -12.59 -19.44
CA PRO A 28 20.46 -11.93 -19.27
C PRO A 28 20.59 -10.76 -20.25
N VAL A 29 20.90 -9.58 -19.74
CA VAL A 29 21.16 -8.41 -20.56
C VAL A 29 22.38 -8.73 -21.44
N PRO A 30 22.33 -8.57 -22.78
CA PRO A 30 23.49 -8.75 -23.62
C PRO A 30 24.65 -7.90 -23.13
N ALA A 31 25.87 -8.43 -23.15
CA ALA A 31 27.07 -7.72 -22.74
C ALA A 31 27.38 -6.57 -23.73
N GLY A 32 26.76 -5.41 -23.47
CA GLY A 32 27.11 -4.15 -24.12
C GLY A 32 28.25 -3.47 -23.38
N ASN A 33 28.90 -2.46 -24.03
CA ASN A 33 29.88 -1.65 -23.35
C ASN A 33 29.22 -0.86 -22.21
N PRO A 34 29.68 -0.98 -20.94
CA PRO A 34 29.07 -0.26 -19.81
C PRO A 34 29.08 1.27 -19.93
N ALA A 35 29.86 1.82 -20.86
CA ALA A 35 29.89 3.26 -21.19
C ALA A 35 28.70 3.70 -22.05
N ASP A 36 28.02 2.78 -22.75
CA ASP A 36 26.94 3.12 -23.66
C ASP A 36 25.67 3.49 -22.84
N SER A 37 25.08 4.60 -23.22
CA SER A 37 23.81 5.05 -22.64
C SER A 37 22.69 4.98 -23.69
N PHE A 38 21.50 4.61 -23.25
CA PHE A 38 20.32 4.48 -24.09
C PHE A 38 19.18 5.33 -23.54
N LYS A 39 18.33 5.80 -24.45
CA LYS A 39 17.23 6.68 -24.11
C LYS A 39 16.04 5.90 -23.57
N VAL A 40 15.50 6.37 -22.46
CA VAL A 40 14.16 6.05 -21.98
C VAL A 40 13.24 7.21 -22.32
N SER A 41 12.13 6.94 -23.01
CA SER A 41 11.10 7.94 -23.32
C SER A 41 9.81 7.57 -22.57
N VAL A 42 9.30 8.48 -21.75
CA VAL A 42 8.04 8.27 -20.98
C VAL A 42 7.05 9.35 -21.40
N THR A 43 5.90 8.92 -21.90
CA THR A 43 4.75 9.79 -22.22
C THR A 43 3.68 9.64 -21.13
N ASN A 44 3.05 10.74 -20.75
CA ASN A 44 2.09 10.80 -19.64
C ASN A 44 2.68 10.30 -18.31
N GLY A 45 3.98 10.56 -18.08
CA GLY A 45 4.68 10.11 -16.88
C GLY A 45 6.07 10.72 -16.76
N TYR A 46 6.84 10.22 -15.83
CA TYR A 46 8.17 10.70 -15.45
C TYR A 46 9.20 9.57 -15.53
N GLY A 47 10.49 9.95 -15.62
CA GLY A 47 11.58 8.99 -15.76
C GLY A 47 12.23 9.01 -17.14
N THR A 48 11.85 9.97 -18.03
CA THR A 48 12.56 10.19 -19.31
C THR A 48 14.01 10.62 -19.06
N GLY A 49 14.96 9.99 -19.75
CA GLY A 49 16.38 10.30 -19.59
C GLY A 49 17.28 9.38 -20.42
N ASN A 50 18.60 9.57 -20.26
CA ASN A 50 19.60 8.65 -20.76
C ASN A 50 20.21 7.87 -19.59
N TYR A 51 20.26 6.56 -19.71
CA TYR A 51 20.69 5.65 -18.66
C TYR A 51 21.73 4.68 -19.22
N LYS A 52 22.69 4.28 -18.40
CA LYS A 52 23.70 3.29 -18.80
C LYS A 52 23.09 1.88 -18.76
N ILE A 53 23.62 0.98 -19.56
CA ILE A 53 23.28 -0.44 -19.51
C ILE A 53 23.47 -0.94 -18.05
N GLY A 54 22.46 -1.63 -17.53
CA GLY A 54 22.48 -2.18 -16.16
C GLY A 54 22.01 -1.22 -15.07
N ASP A 55 21.77 0.07 -15.37
CA ASP A 55 21.18 1.00 -14.41
C ASP A 55 19.76 0.54 -14.02
N THR A 56 19.39 0.72 -12.76
CA THR A 56 18.00 0.61 -12.33
C THR A 56 17.27 1.89 -12.70
N VAL A 57 16.31 1.78 -13.59
CA VAL A 57 15.49 2.91 -14.07
C VAL A 57 14.12 2.82 -13.44
N HIS A 58 13.65 3.93 -12.88
CA HIS A 58 12.30 4.08 -12.36
C HIS A 58 11.46 4.94 -13.31
N ILE A 59 10.23 4.54 -13.53
CA ILE A 59 9.23 5.31 -14.27
C ILE A 59 7.96 5.44 -13.43
N TRP A 60 7.31 6.58 -13.51
CA TRP A 60 6.08 6.89 -12.77
C TRP A 60 5.04 7.44 -13.74
N SER A 61 3.78 7.06 -13.59
CA SER A 61 2.70 7.75 -14.29
C SER A 61 2.59 9.21 -13.82
N ARG A 62 2.04 10.08 -14.64
CA ARG A 62 1.64 11.41 -14.17
C ARG A 62 0.57 11.33 -13.07
N GLU A 63 0.32 12.45 -12.45
CA GLU A 63 -0.78 12.62 -11.50
C GLU A 63 -2.13 12.30 -12.16
N CYS A 64 -3.00 11.61 -11.43
CA CYS A 64 -4.36 11.35 -11.86
C CYS A 64 -5.26 12.56 -11.57
N ALA A 65 -6.18 12.89 -12.47
CA ALA A 65 -7.25 13.82 -12.17
C ALA A 65 -8.19 13.24 -11.09
N SER A 66 -9.09 14.07 -10.54
CA SER A 66 -9.97 13.66 -9.45
C SER A 66 -10.84 12.45 -9.78
N ASN A 67 -11.21 12.32 -11.06
CA ASN A 67 -12.03 11.23 -11.61
C ASN A 67 -11.23 10.25 -12.48
N GLU A 68 -9.92 10.16 -12.27
CA GLU A 68 -9.04 9.23 -12.98
C GLU A 68 -8.29 8.31 -12.02
N THR A 69 -7.87 7.16 -12.56
CA THR A 69 -6.85 6.31 -11.99
C THR A 69 -5.92 5.82 -13.08
N PHE A 70 -4.68 5.45 -12.73
CA PHE A 70 -3.74 4.81 -13.65
C PHE A 70 -4.31 3.46 -14.09
N ASP A 71 -4.25 3.15 -15.38
CA ASP A 71 -4.75 1.88 -15.92
C ASP A 71 -3.59 0.90 -16.22
N PHE A 72 -2.75 1.24 -17.17
CA PHE A 72 -1.59 0.41 -17.56
C PHE A 72 -0.56 1.22 -18.35
N TRP A 73 0.63 0.60 -18.54
CA TRP A 73 1.66 1.09 -19.43
C TRP A 73 1.55 0.43 -20.81
N ASN A 74 1.75 1.23 -21.87
CA ASN A 74 2.00 0.76 -23.24
C ASN A 74 3.51 0.84 -23.55
N GLY A 75 3.95 0.15 -24.62
CA GLY A 75 5.32 0.17 -25.10
C GLY A 75 6.13 -1.06 -24.71
N ASP A 76 7.34 -0.90 -24.18
CA ASP A 76 8.25 -2.00 -23.80
C ASP A 76 7.85 -2.70 -22.49
N THR A 77 6.58 -3.08 -22.39
CA THR A 77 5.91 -3.53 -21.16
C THR A 77 6.41 -4.86 -20.60
N THR A 78 7.15 -5.63 -21.39
CA THR A 78 7.78 -6.88 -20.92
C THR A 78 8.88 -6.64 -19.88
N LEU A 79 9.34 -5.39 -19.74
CA LEU A 79 10.40 -5.01 -18.80
C LEU A 79 9.86 -4.65 -17.41
N ILE A 80 8.56 -4.40 -17.25
CA ILE A 80 7.96 -3.77 -16.07
C ILE A 80 6.76 -4.56 -15.51
N ASN A 81 6.38 -4.25 -14.28
CA ASN A 81 5.30 -4.94 -13.55
C ASN A 81 3.89 -4.35 -13.74
N GLN A 82 3.73 -3.32 -14.58
CA GLN A 82 2.45 -2.66 -14.86
C GLN A 82 1.82 -1.87 -13.68
N GLU A 83 2.60 -1.55 -12.66
CA GLU A 83 2.17 -0.64 -11.59
C GLU A 83 2.39 0.83 -12.01
N TRP A 84 1.66 1.77 -11.43
CA TRP A 84 1.82 3.20 -11.73
C TRP A 84 3.26 3.69 -11.50
N HIS A 85 3.96 3.10 -10.54
CA HIS A 85 5.39 3.18 -10.33
C HIS A 85 6.01 1.82 -10.70
N SER A 86 6.76 1.79 -11.77
CA SER A 86 7.46 0.61 -12.25
C SER A 86 8.96 0.86 -12.35
N TRP A 87 9.73 -0.19 -12.32
CA TRP A 87 11.18 -0.10 -12.51
C TRP A 87 11.71 -1.30 -13.29
N PHE A 88 12.86 -1.11 -13.93
CA PHE A 88 13.53 -2.15 -14.73
C PHE A 88 15.03 -1.92 -14.77
N ILE A 89 15.77 -2.95 -15.21
CA ILE A 89 17.20 -2.81 -15.51
C ILE A 89 17.36 -2.37 -16.96
N MET A 90 18.12 -1.30 -17.18
CA MET A 90 18.32 -0.70 -18.52
C MET A 90 18.92 -1.69 -19.48
N PRO A 91 18.22 -2.07 -20.58
CA PRO A 91 18.76 -2.93 -21.61
C PRO A 91 19.68 -2.16 -22.57
N ALA A 92 20.40 -2.90 -23.44
CA ALA A 92 21.25 -2.34 -24.51
C ALA A 92 20.42 -1.83 -25.71
N LYS A 93 19.32 -1.10 -25.45
CA LYS A 93 18.45 -0.49 -26.49
C LYS A 93 17.67 0.69 -25.93
N ASN A 94 17.23 1.60 -26.79
CA ASN A 94 16.25 2.59 -26.41
C ASN A 94 14.90 1.91 -26.07
N VAL A 95 14.20 2.44 -25.08
CA VAL A 95 12.89 1.95 -24.65
C VAL A 95 11.89 3.08 -24.51
N ALA A 96 10.61 2.77 -24.70
CA ALA A 96 9.54 3.74 -24.63
C ALA A 96 8.33 3.22 -23.86
N PHE A 97 7.75 4.06 -23.03
CA PHE A 97 6.56 3.80 -22.26
C PHE A 97 5.55 4.94 -22.38
N SER A 98 4.27 4.61 -22.34
CA SER A 98 3.18 5.59 -22.27
C SER A 98 2.14 5.15 -21.27
N ALA A 99 1.89 5.96 -20.23
CA ALA A 99 0.86 5.68 -19.24
C ALA A 99 -0.53 5.92 -19.82
N SER A 100 -1.45 4.99 -19.57
CA SER A 100 -2.88 5.07 -19.85
C SER A 100 -3.65 5.22 -18.55
N PHE A 101 -4.80 5.90 -18.65
CA PHE A 101 -5.66 6.21 -17.51
C PHE A 101 -7.09 5.82 -17.85
N LYS A 102 -7.84 5.44 -16.82
CA LYS A 102 -9.28 5.20 -16.95
C LYS A 102 -10.09 6.10 -16.03
N THR A 103 -11.27 6.45 -16.48
CA THR A 103 -12.21 7.24 -15.69
C THR A 103 -12.80 6.41 -14.57
N VAL A 104 -12.97 7.02 -13.40
CA VAL A 104 -13.65 6.44 -12.26
C VAL A 104 -14.83 7.31 -11.85
N SER A 105 -15.99 6.68 -11.63
CA SER A 105 -17.15 7.36 -11.03
C SER A 105 -16.89 7.51 -9.53
N TRP A 106 -16.30 8.63 -9.14
CA TRP A 106 -15.91 8.92 -7.78
C TRP A 106 -17.06 9.55 -7.00
N ASN A 107 -18.00 8.73 -6.53
CA ASN A 107 -19.18 9.15 -5.77
C ASN A 107 -19.23 8.40 -4.43
N ILE A 108 -18.25 8.69 -3.55
CA ILE A 108 -18.24 8.08 -2.23
C ILE A 108 -19.38 8.63 -1.38
N THR A 109 -20.20 7.75 -0.84
CA THR A 109 -21.29 8.09 0.06
C THR A 109 -20.83 7.91 1.49
N TYR A 110 -21.18 8.86 2.35
CA TYR A 110 -21.00 8.76 3.80
C TYR A 110 -22.35 8.76 4.49
N GLU A 111 -22.55 7.83 5.41
CA GLU A 111 -23.68 7.87 6.34
C GLU A 111 -23.35 7.16 7.67
N LYS A 112 -24.12 7.46 8.70
CA LYS A 112 -24.11 6.69 9.95
C LYS A 112 -25.08 5.53 9.84
N ILE A 113 -24.57 4.30 9.77
CA ILE A 113 -25.39 3.09 9.66
C ILE A 113 -25.50 2.42 11.04
N LYS A 114 -26.71 2.02 11.39
CA LYS A 114 -26.93 1.20 12.59
C LYS A 114 -26.25 -0.16 12.40
N ALA A 115 -25.24 -0.42 13.19
CA ALA A 115 -24.59 -1.71 13.32
C ALA A 115 -25.24 -2.52 14.46
N ARG A 116 -24.54 -3.51 15.00
CA ARG A 116 -25.13 -4.35 16.06
C ARG A 116 -25.56 -3.53 17.29
N ASN A 117 -24.67 -2.71 17.81
CA ASN A 117 -24.92 -1.95 19.03
C ASN A 117 -25.05 -0.45 18.77
N ASN A 118 -24.15 0.11 17.96
CA ASN A 118 -23.96 1.54 17.78
C ASN A 118 -24.19 1.99 16.35
N LEU A 119 -24.31 3.30 16.14
CA LEU A 119 -24.19 3.92 14.81
C LEU A 119 -22.71 4.01 14.45
N LYS A 120 -22.35 3.49 13.29
CA LYS A 120 -20.99 3.49 12.76
C LYS A 120 -20.86 4.51 11.63
N ASN A 121 -19.71 5.17 11.58
CA ASN A 121 -19.33 5.95 10.39
C ASN A 121 -19.04 4.97 9.26
N VAL A 122 -19.75 5.11 8.13
CA VAL A 122 -19.59 4.22 6.98
C VAL A 122 -19.43 5.05 5.72
N TYR A 123 -18.35 4.79 4.98
CA TYR A 123 -18.16 5.27 3.62
C TYR A 123 -18.32 4.09 2.66
N TYR A 124 -18.96 4.31 1.52
CA TYR A 124 -19.16 3.22 0.56
C TYR A 124 -19.33 3.72 -0.87
N ILE A 125 -18.98 2.87 -1.82
CA ILE A 125 -19.26 3.02 -3.25
C ILE A 125 -19.74 1.68 -3.78
N PHE A 126 -20.83 1.68 -4.52
CA PHE A 126 -21.36 0.52 -5.23
C PHE A 126 -21.43 0.83 -6.73
N PRO A 127 -20.38 0.52 -7.53
CA PRO A 127 -20.42 0.74 -8.96
C PRO A 127 -21.43 -0.20 -9.63
N PRO A 128 -22.01 0.17 -10.78
CA PRO A 128 -22.84 -0.74 -11.57
C PRO A 128 -22.05 -2.00 -11.99
N GLY A 129 -22.72 -3.15 -12.01
CA GLY A 129 -22.08 -4.40 -12.44
C GLY A 129 -20.97 -4.89 -11.53
N GLN A 130 -21.13 -4.76 -10.22
CA GLN A 130 -20.14 -5.14 -9.22
C GLN A 130 -19.64 -6.56 -9.41
N ILE A 131 -18.30 -6.74 -9.41
CA ILE A 131 -17.64 -8.05 -9.47
C ILE A 131 -17.26 -8.62 -8.11
N GLY A 132 -17.32 -7.80 -7.06
CA GLY A 132 -17.02 -8.19 -5.68
C GLY A 132 -17.16 -7.02 -4.70
N ILE A 133 -17.12 -7.33 -3.41
CA ILE A 133 -17.13 -6.35 -2.31
C ILE A 133 -15.78 -6.38 -1.61
N VAL A 134 -15.17 -5.22 -1.40
CA VAL A 134 -13.93 -5.06 -0.63
C VAL A 134 -14.21 -4.28 0.64
N TYR A 135 -13.90 -4.87 1.79
CA TYR A 135 -13.93 -4.20 3.10
C TYR A 135 -12.56 -3.60 3.41
N LEU A 136 -12.51 -2.35 3.91
CA LEU A 136 -11.26 -1.67 4.23
C LEU A 136 -11.15 -1.41 5.74
N PHE A 137 -10.02 -1.83 6.34
CA PHE A 137 -9.75 -1.78 7.77
C PHE A 137 -8.55 -0.87 8.07
N HIS A 138 -8.78 0.21 8.83
CA HIS A 138 -7.73 1.15 9.27
C HIS A 138 -6.75 0.52 10.27
N GLY A 139 -5.57 1.11 10.42
CA GLY A 139 -4.60 0.74 11.46
C GLY A 139 -5.05 1.18 12.86
N ALA A 140 -4.27 0.81 13.89
CA ALA A 140 -4.51 1.25 15.25
C ALA A 140 -4.56 2.79 15.34
N ASN A 141 -5.46 3.33 16.16
CA ASN A 141 -5.74 4.76 16.31
C ASN A 141 -6.21 5.47 15.01
N GLY A 142 -6.51 4.70 13.97
CA GLY A 142 -7.12 5.20 12.74
C GLY A 142 -8.64 5.33 12.85
N SER A 143 -9.29 5.68 11.73
CA SER A 143 -10.75 5.75 11.62
C SER A 143 -11.20 5.42 10.20
N ALA A 144 -12.51 5.33 9.97
CA ALA A 144 -13.05 5.15 8.63
C ALA A 144 -12.59 6.25 7.65
N SER A 145 -12.47 7.49 8.14
CA SER A 145 -12.05 8.63 7.31
C SER A 145 -10.59 8.56 6.83
N TYR A 146 -9.73 7.75 7.47
CA TYR A 146 -8.37 7.52 7.01
C TYR A 146 -8.32 7.13 5.53
N TRP A 147 -9.19 6.21 5.10
CA TRP A 147 -9.23 5.68 3.75
C TRP A 147 -9.64 6.71 2.69
N VAL A 148 -10.41 7.71 3.07
CA VAL A 148 -10.93 8.73 2.13
C VAL A 148 -10.18 10.05 2.17
N ASN A 149 -9.48 10.35 3.27
CA ASN A 149 -8.78 11.61 3.46
C ASN A 149 -7.28 11.58 3.10
N ASN A 150 -6.67 10.38 3.06
CA ASN A 150 -5.27 10.23 2.68
C ASN A 150 -5.15 9.83 1.20
N TYR A 151 -4.07 10.23 0.56
CA TYR A 151 -3.91 10.06 -0.89
C TYR A 151 -3.74 8.59 -1.29
N GLU A 152 -2.83 7.88 -0.66
CA GLU A 152 -2.50 6.49 -1.05
C GLU A 152 -3.68 5.53 -0.84
N PRO A 153 -4.40 5.55 0.31
CA PRO A 153 -5.64 4.79 0.46
C PRO A 153 -6.71 5.16 -0.56
N ASN A 154 -6.85 6.45 -0.87
CA ASN A 154 -7.83 6.95 -1.83
C ASN A 154 -7.49 6.48 -3.26
N ALA A 155 -6.21 6.41 -3.63
CA ALA A 155 -5.78 5.89 -4.93
C ALA A 155 -6.19 4.41 -5.09
N LEU A 156 -5.97 3.57 -4.07
CA LEU A 156 -6.42 2.19 -4.07
C LEU A 156 -7.95 2.09 -4.25
N ILE A 157 -8.73 2.91 -3.53
CA ILE A 157 -10.20 2.87 -3.66
C ILE A 157 -10.62 3.20 -5.09
N LYS A 158 -10.02 4.22 -5.70
CA LYS A 158 -10.29 4.57 -7.11
C LYS A 158 -9.99 3.42 -8.05
N ASP A 159 -8.87 2.74 -7.85
CA ASP A 159 -8.48 1.57 -8.63
C ASP A 159 -9.48 0.42 -8.46
N LEU A 160 -9.90 0.11 -7.23
CA LEU A 160 -10.90 -0.91 -6.95
C LEU A 160 -12.23 -0.59 -7.66
N VAL A 161 -12.74 0.64 -7.49
CA VAL A 161 -14.02 1.08 -8.09
C VAL A 161 -13.95 1.09 -9.62
N ALA A 162 -12.84 1.56 -10.20
CA ALA A 162 -12.62 1.58 -11.64
C ALA A 162 -12.55 0.16 -12.25
N ASN A 163 -12.24 -0.84 -11.43
CA ASN A 163 -12.21 -2.25 -11.80
C ASN A 163 -13.49 -3.00 -11.38
N GLY A 164 -14.54 -2.30 -10.97
CA GLY A 164 -15.86 -2.87 -10.69
C GLY A 164 -16.04 -3.44 -9.29
N TYR A 165 -15.11 -3.20 -8.35
CA TYR A 165 -15.31 -3.59 -6.96
C TYR A 165 -16.17 -2.56 -6.22
N ALA A 166 -17.14 -3.04 -5.47
CA ALA A 166 -17.80 -2.26 -4.42
C ALA A 166 -16.86 -2.13 -3.22
N VAL A 167 -16.92 -0.98 -2.54
CA VAL A 167 -16.07 -0.71 -1.37
C VAL A 167 -16.95 -0.34 -0.17
N ILE A 168 -16.64 -0.94 0.98
CA ILE A 168 -17.28 -0.67 2.27
C ILE A 168 -16.18 -0.35 3.28
N ILE A 169 -16.25 0.82 3.89
CA ILE A 169 -15.29 1.33 4.86
C ILE A 169 -16.02 1.67 6.15
N THR A 170 -15.54 1.19 7.26
CA THR A 170 -16.05 1.56 8.59
C THR A 170 -14.89 1.61 9.58
N GLU A 171 -15.19 1.72 10.86
CA GLU A 171 -14.19 1.83 11.92
C GLU A 171 -14.41 0.79 13.02
N ALA A 172 -13.35 0.48 13.76
CA ALA A 172 -13.36 -0.39 14.92
C ALA A 172 -14.37 0.11 15.98
N GLU A 173 -14.90 -0.80 16.80
CA GLU A 173 -15.83 -0.42 17.87
C GLU A 173 -15.18 0.53 18.88
N GLU A 174 -13.93 0.30 19.24
CA GLU A 174 -13.17 1.16 20.15
C GLU A 174 -13.04 2.59 19.63
N VAL A 175 -12.85 2.76 18.31
CA VAL A 175 -12.82 4.09 17.66
C VAL A 175 -14.19 4.76 17.74
N THR A 176 -15.28 4.03 17.48
CA THR A 176 -16.65 4.57 17.58
C THR A 176 -16.97 5.04 19.00
N LEU A 177 -16.52 4.29 20.00
CA LEU A 177 -16.74 4.60 21.41
C LEU A 177 -15.71 5.61 21.95
N ASN A 178 -14.62 5.85 21.25
CA ASN A 178 -13.43 6.54 21.73
C ASN A 178 -12.96 5.96 23.07
N GLN A 179 -12.92 4.63 23.16
CA GLN A 179 -12.60 3.90 24.38
C GLN A 179 -11.73 2.70 24.07
N ASP A 180 -10.55 2.66 24.68
CA ASP A 180 -9.68 1.48 24.73
C ASP A 180 -10.33 0.46 25.69
N THR A 181 -10.91 -0.60 25.13
CA THR A 181 -11.68 -1.59 25.90
C THR A 181 -10.81 -2.72 26.42
N ASN A 182 -9.61 -2.89 25.87
CA ASN A 182 -8.68 -3.95 26.26
C ASN A 182 -7.47 -3.43 27.09
N GLY A 183 -7.33 -2.11 27.24
CA GLY A 183 -6.34 -1.46 28.08
C GLY A 183 -4.90 -1.48 27.52
N ASP A 184 -4.76 -1.62 26.21
CA ASP A 184 -3.44 -1.69 25.57
C ASP A 184 -2.88 -0.32 25.07
N GLY A 185 -3.63 0.75 25.28
CA GLY A 185 -3.26 2.12 24.94
C GLY A 185 -3.58 2.54 23.53
N GLU A 186 -4.30 1.71 22.76
CA GLU A 186 -4.63 1.99 21.35
C GLU A 186 -6.11 1.69 21.07
N LEU A 187 -6.71 2.43 20.15
CA LEU A 187 -8.05 2.15 19.64
C LEU A 187 -7.92 1.28 18.38
N ARG A 188 -8.35 0.03 18.42
CA ARG A 188 -8.09 -0.94 17.37
C ARG A 188 -9.21 -1.96 17.13
N TRP A 189 -9.08 -2.70 16.03
CA TRP A 189 -9.93 -3.85 15.71
C TRP A 189 -9.57 -5.05 16.59
N VAL A 190 -10.60 -5.82 16.98
CA VAL A 190 -10.43 -7.11 17.66
C VAL A 190 -10.07 -8.19 16.64
N ALA A 191 -8.76 -8.41 16.42
CA ALA A 191 -8.26 -9.34 15.41
C ALA A 191 -7.98 -10.76 15.93
N ASN A 192 -8.01 -10.99 17.25
CA ASN A 192 -7.64 -12.26 17.90
C ASN A 192 -8.84 -13.14 18.26
N ASN A 193 -10.08 -12.68 18.00
CA ASN A 193 -11.29 -13.43 18.25
C ASN A 193 -12.00 -13.72 16.92
N LEU A 194 -12.08 -15.01 16.53
CA LEU A 194 -12.72 -15.46 15.29
C LEU A 194 -14.23 -15.78 15.45
N ASP A 195 -14.82 -15.52 16.59
CA ASP A 195 -16.24 -15.71 16.81
C ASP A 195 -17.05 -14.61 16.11
N SER A 196 -17.80 -14.98 15.07
CA SER A 196 -18.58 -14.03 14.26
C SER A 196 -19.73 -13.36 15.02
N VAL A 197 -20.09 -13.87 16.19
CA VAL A 197 -21.19 -13.36 17.04
C VAL A 197 -20.64 -12.52 18.19
N ASN A 198 -19.60 -12.99 18.87
CA ASN A 198 -19.06 -12.35 20.07
C ASN A 198 -17.92 -11.35 19.75
N ASN A 199 -17.29 -11.41 18.57
CA ASN A 199 -16.44 -10.35 18.10
C ASN A 199 -17.31 -9.18 17.64
N ILE A 200 -17.30 -8.11 18.41
CA ILE A 200 -18.18 -6.94 18.17
C ILE A 200 -17.93 -6.27 16.83
N ASP A 201 -16.67 -6.20 16.38
CA ASP A 201 -16.31 -5.61 15.09
C ASP A 201 -16.89 -6.44 13.94
N PHE A 202 -16.79 -7.76 14.03
CA PHE A 202 -17.32 -8.67 13.01
C PHE A 202 -18.84 -8.66 12.97
N ALA A 203 -19.49 -8.60 14.14
CA ALA A 203 -20.92 -8.46 14.24
C ALA A 203 -21.42 -7.12 13.67
N ASN A 204 -20.67 -6.02 13.88
CA ASN A 204 -20.96 -4.72 13.29
C ASN A 204 -20.82 -4.73 11.77
N LEU A 205 -19.72 -5.26 11.24
CA LEU A 205 -19.48 -5.39 9.79
C LEU A 205 -20.57 -6.22 9.11
N LYS A 206 -20.98 -7.32 9.76
CA LYS A 206 -22.10 -8.14 9.27
C LYS A 206 -23.40 -7.34 9.22
N ALA A 207 -23.75 -6.61 10.26
CA ALA A 207 -24.98 -5.81 10.32
C ALA A 207 -24.99 -4.69 9.25
N ILE A 208 -23.85 -4.01 9.06
CA ILE A 208 -23.69 -3.00 8.00
C ILE A 208 -23.87 -3.65 6.62
N THR A 209 -23.23 -4.79 6.37
CA THR A 209 -23.35 -5.50 5.09
C THR A 209 -24.77 -5.98 4.85
N ASP A 210 -25.46 -6.51 5.85
CA ASP A 210 -26.87 -6.93 5.76
C ASP A 210 -27.78 -5.73 5.42
N THR A 211 -27.47 -4.53 5.94
CA THR A 211 -28.18 -3.29 5.55
C THR A 211 -28.08 -3.01 4.06
N PHE A 212 -26.89 -3.16 3.45
CA PHE A 212 -26.71 -2.97 2.01
C PHE A 212 -27.38 -4.05 1.17
N TYR A 213 -27.42 -5.30 1.62
CA TYR A 213 -28.21 -6.36 0.98
C TYR A 213 -29.71 -6.05 1.02
N ASN A 214 -30.22 -5.61 2.15
CA ASN A 214 -31.63 -5.26 2.30
C ASN A 214 -32.03 -4.05 1.44
N ARG A 215 -31.10 -3.08 1.25
CA ARG A 215 -31.27 -1.96 0.34
C ARG A 215 -31.08 -2.33 -1.14
N LYS A 216 -30.70 -3.57 -1.46
CA LYS A 216 -30.41 -4.07 -2.81
C LYS A 216 -29.29 -3.29 -3.50
N LEU A 217 -28.37 -2.70 -2.74
CA LEU A 217 -27.18 -2.00 -3.29
C LEU A 217 -26.09 -2.98 -3.71
N THR A 218 -26.11 -4.19 -3.16
CA THR A 218 -25.18 -5.27 -3.51
C THR A 218 -25.84 -6.64 -3.33
N SER A 219 -25.13 -7.74 -3.68
CA SER A 219 -25.65 -9.10 -3.64
C SER A 219 -24.80 -10.01 -2.75
N ARG A 220 -25.45 -10.99 -2.11
CA ARG A 220 -24.79 -12.05 -1.32
C ARG A 220 -23.99 -13.03 -2.20
N ASN A 221 -24.26 -13.05 -3.51
CA ASN A 221 -23.71 -14.03 -4.44
C ASN A 221 -22.41 -13.59 -5.13
N ILE A 222 -21.91 -12.37 -4.86
CA ILE A 222 -20.64 -11.90 -5.40
C ILE A 222 -19.49 -12.17 -4.44
N PRO A 223 -18.25 -12.36 -4.92
CA PRO A 223 -17.07 -12.56 -4.11
C PRO A 223 -16.86 -11.42 -3.10
N ARG A 224 -16.26 -11.75 -1.97
CA ARG A 224 -15.95 -10.77 -0.93
C ARG A 224 -14.47 -10.82 -0.58
N TYR A 225 -13.91 -9.67 -0.35
CA TYR A 225 -12.49 -9.45 -0.09
C TYR A 225 -12.32 -8.44 1.04
N CYS A 226 -11.15 -8.38 1.62
CA CYS A 226 -10.81 -7.30 2.54
C CYS A 226 -9.36 -6.88 2.43
N ILE A 227 -9.11 -5.62 2.75
CA ILE A 227 -7.77 -5.00 2.80
C ILE A 227 -7.67 -4.28 4.13
N GLY A 228 -6.52 -4.38 4.78
CA GLY A 228 -6.28 -3.62 5.99
C GLY A 228 -4.81 -3.25 6.14
N GLN A 229 -4.55 -2.20 6.92
CA GLN A 229 -3.22 -1.72 7.21
C GLN A 229 -2.91 -1.92 8.69
N SER A 230 -1.69 -2.38 9.04
CA SER A 230 -1.24 -2.54 10.41
C SER A 230 -2.18 -3.47 11.23
N ASN A 231 -2.76 -3.03 12.33
CA ASN A 231 -3.80 -3.78 13.05
C ASN A 231 -4.97 -4.18 12.13
N GLY A 232 -5.41 -3.27 11.25
CA GLY A 232 -6.43 -3.59 10.24
C GLY A 232 -6.00 -4.69 9.27
N GLY A 233 -4.70 -4.82 8.97
CA GLY A 233 -4.16 -5.93 8.17
C GLY A 233 -4.32 -7.27 8.89
N SER A 234 -4.03 -7.33 10.20
CA SER A 234 -4.31 -8.52 11.02
C SER A 234 -5.82 -8.79 11.09
N CYS A 235 -6.63 -7.75 11.24
CA CYS A 235 -8.10 -7.86 11.22
C CYS A 235 -8.62 -8.40 9.88
N SER A 236 -8.03 -8.00 8.74
CA SER A 236 -8.43 -8.49 7.43
C SER A 236 -8.26 -10.00 7.30
N ILE A 237 -7.16 -10.55 7.80
CA ILE A 237 -6.92 -12.01 7.82
C ILE A 237 -7.97 -12.71 8.71
N ALA A 238 -8.21 -12.18 9.91
CA ALA A 238 -9.18 -12.73 10.85
C ALA A 238 -10.61 -12.69 10.29
N PHE A 239 -11.03 -11.57 9.71
CA PHE A 239 -12.34 -11.40 9.09
C PHE A 239 -12.53 -12.32 7.88
N ALA A 240 -11.53 -12.40 7.00
CA ALA A 240 -11.58 -13.31 5.85
C ALA A 240 -11.72 -14.77 6.30
N THR A 241 -10.97 -15.17 7.32
CA THR A 241 -11.04 -16.53 7.89
C THR A 241 -12.41 -16.84 8.48
N THR A 242 -12.94 -15.92 9.28
CA THR A 242 -14.23 -16.10 9.98
C THR A 242 -15.40 -16.22 9.00
N PHE A 243 -15.41 -15.42 7.95
CA PHE A 243 -16.52 -15.36 6.97
C PHE A 243 -16.24 -16.07 5.64
N ASN A 244 -15.14 -16.83 5.55
CA ASN A 244 -14.71 -17.54 4.34
C ASN A 244 -14.74 -16.62 3.10
N LEU A 245 -14.06 -15.47 3.18
CA LEU A 245 -13.95 -14.55 2.06
C LEU A 245 -13.06 -15.18 0.97
N THR A 246 -13.14 -14.68 -0.26
CA THR A 246 -12.30 -15.14 -1.37
C THR A 246 -10.82 -14.88 -1.08
N ALA A 247 -10.48 -13.65 -0.66
CA ALA A 247 -9.11 -13.31 -0.28
C ALA A 247 -9.05 -12.09 0.64
N ALA A 248 -7.87 -11.91 1.27
CA ALA A 248 -7.51 -10.73 2.04
C ALA A 248 -6.10 -10.23 1.67
N ALA A 249 -5.89 -8.91 1.76
CA ALA A 249 -4.57 -8.30 1.66
C ALA A 249 -4.25 -7.56 2.97
N ALA A 250 -3.11 -7.91 3.57
CA ALA A 250 -2.62 -7.37 4.83
C ALA A 250 -1.40 -6.48 4.57
N TYR A 251 -1.61 -5.15 4.64
CA TYR A 251 -0.58 -4.15 4.45
C TYR A 251 0.11 -3.83 5.77
N CYS A 252 1.44 -3.81 5.77
CA CYS A 252 2.26 -3.53 6.96
C CYS A 252 1.83 -4.35 8.17
N ALA A 253 1.53 -5.65 7.96
CA ALA A 253 1.05 -6.55 9.00
C ALA A 253 1.57 -7.96 8.79
N ALA A 254 2.07 -8.56 9.88
CA ALA A 254 2.53 -9.96 9.88
C ALA A 254 1.40 -10.98 10.09
N GLY A 255 0.21 -10.53 10.50
CA GLY A 255 -0.88 -11.41 10.90
C GLY A 255 -0.70 -12.00 12.31
N GLY A 256 0.25 -11.48 13.11
CA GLY A 256 0.55 -12.01 14.44
C GLY A 256 -0.62 -11.93 15.42
N ALA A 257 -1.33 -10.80 15.46
CA ALA A 257 -2.55 -10.64 16.25
C ALA A 257 -3.69 -11.58 15.80
N ALA A 258 -3.62 -12.07 14.55
CA ALA A 258 -4.56 -13.03 13.99
C ALA A 258 -3.99 -14.46 13.92
N GLY A 259 -3.06 -14.84 14.80
CA GLY A 259 -2.30 -16.09 14.73
C GLY A 259 -3.14 -17.34 14.50
N THR A 260 -4.28 -17.49 15.18
CA THR A 260 -5.22 -18.59 14.94
C THR A 260 -5.79 -18.52 13.52
N ALA A 261 -6.11 -17.32 13.01
CA ALA A 261 -6.64 -17.14 11.66
C ALA A 261 -5.61 -17.56 10.60
N VAL A 262 -4.34 -17.18 10.74
CA VAL A 262 -3.24 -17.62 9.85
C VAL A 262 -3.18 -19.14 9.77
N ASN A 263 -3.35 -19.83 10.89
CA ASN A 263 -3.27 -21.28 10.97
C ASN A 263 -4.51 -22.04 10.47
N THR A 264 -5.65 -21.37 10.34
CA THR A 264 -6.93 -22.00 10.02
C THR A 264 -7.60 -21.48 8.75
N THR A 265 -7.13 -20.36 8.20
CA THR A 265 -7.72 -19.74 7.00
C THR A 265 -7.80 -20.70 5.81
N LYS A 266 -8.90 -20.57 5.06
CA LYS A 266 -9.11 -21.15 3.73
C LYS A 266 -9.15 -20.07 2.64
N SER A 267 -9.17 -18.81 3.04
CA SER A 267 -9.12 -17.65 2.15
C SER A 267 -7.71 -17.43 1.62
N GLY A 268 -7.57 -16.93 0.41
CA GLY A 268 -6.29 -16.47 -0.10
C GLY A 268 -5.76 -15.31 0.73
N ILE A 269 -4.47 -15.29 1.09
CA ILE A 269 -3.86 -14.23 1.88
C ILE A 269 -2.67 -13.62 1.15
N GLN A 270 -2.68 -12.30 0.97
CA GLN A 270 -1.56 -11.54 0.46
C GLN A 270 -0.97 -10.65 1.56
N PHE A 271 0.34 -10.75 1.78
CA PHE A 271 1.08 -9.87 2.67
C PHE A 271 1.80 -8.78 1.85
N CYS A 272 1.49 -7.52 2.15
CA CYS A 272 2.04 -6.35 1.49
C CYS A 272 2.94 -5.63 2.49
N LEU A 273 4.26 -5.77 2.32
CA LEU A 273 5.25 -5.41 3.32
C LEU A 273 6.08 -4.21 2.88
N GLU A 274 6.58 -3.45 3.84
CA GLU A 274 7.51 -2.36 3.63
C GLU A 274 8.93 -2.77 4.02
N GLN A 275 9.92 -2.56 3.15
CA GLN A 275 11.30 -3.00 3.34
C GLN A 275 11.93 -2.48 4.64
N LEU A 276 11.72 -1.21 4.93
CA LEU A 276 12.27 -0.51 6.10
C LEU A 276 11.16 -0.10 7.08
N ASP A 277 10.12 -0.93 7.21
CA ASP A 277 9.05 -0.68 8.17
C ASP A 277 9.62 -0.30 9.53
N ASN A 278 9.29 0.89 10.01
CA ASN A 278 9.84 1.49 11.23
C ASN A 278 8.95 1.34 12.45
N ASN A 279 7.87 0.58 12.33
CA ASN A 279 7.03 0.24 13.48
C ASN A 279 7.75 -0.77 14.40
N SER A 280 7.66 -0.57 15.71
CA SER A 280 8.35 -1.42 16.70
C SER A 280 7.91 -2.88 16.68
N THR A 281 6.68 -3.17 16.26
CA THR A 281 6.12 -4.53 16.20
C THR A 281 6.28 -5.16 14.82
N MET A 282 6.43 -4.37 13.78
CA MET A 282 6.68 -4.85 12.41
C MET A 282 8.17 -4.90 12.12
N GLY A 283 8.74 -3.87 11.57
CA GLY A 283 10.15 -3.84 11.20
C GLY A 283 10.59 -5.12 10.46
N LEU A 284 11.86 -5.43 10.56
CA LEU A 284 12.43 -6.62 9.92
C LEU A 284 11.87 -7.94 10.48
N SER A 285 11.62 -8.02 11.79
CA SER A 285 11.09 -9.22 12.44
C SER A 285 9.64 -9.51 12.03
N GLY A 286 8.82 -8.46 11.88
CA GLY A 286 7.46 -8.58 11.38
C GLY A 286 7.42 -9.03 9.92
N ASN A 287 8.30 -8.50 9.07
CA ASN A 287 8.42 -8.95 7.68
C ASN A 287 8.78 -10.44 7.59
N ILE A 288 9.73 -10.91 8.39
CA ILE A 288 10.08 -12.34 8.47
C ILE A 288 8.87 -13.16 8.92
N SER A 289 8.16 -12.71 9.94
CA SER A 289 6.95 -13.38 10.42
C SER A 289 5.86 -13.48 9.34
N ALA A 290 5.64 -12.41 8.58
CA ALA A 290 4.70 -12.40 7.46
C ALA A 290 5.08 -13.39 6.36
N ILE A 291 6.37 -13.47 6.00
CA ILE A 291 6.90 -14.42 5.02
C ILE A 291 6.69 -15.87 5.50
N ASN A 292 7.02 -16.16 6.76
CA ASN A 292 6.81 -17.47 7.36
C ASN A 292 5.33 -17.85 7.43
N ASN A 293 4.46 -16.89 7.74
CA ASN A 293 3.01 -17.08 7.74
C ASN A 293 2.49 -17.37 6.33
N SER A 294 2.96 -16.65 5.31
CA SER A 294 2.63 -16.93 3.91
C SER A 294 3.03 -18.35 3.52
N GLN A 295 4.25 -18.78 3.86
CA GLN A 295 4.73 -20.15 3.60
C GLN A 295 3.91 -21.20 4.35
N SER A 296 3.54 -20.94 5.61
CA SER A 296 2.69 -21.84 6.40
C SER A 296 1.31 -22.03 5.78
N ILE A 297 0.71 -20.94 5.26
CA ILE A 297 -0.57 -20.99 4.55
C ILE A 297 -0.43 -21.82 3.26
N GLN A 298 0.62 -21.59 2.47
CA GLN A 298 0.90 -22.34 1.24
C GLN A 298 1.09 -23.84 1.51
N ASN A 299 1.81 -24.20 2.58
CA ASN A 299 2.05 -25.60 2.98
C ASN A 299 0.75 -26.37 3.29
N ARG A 300 -0.34 -25.66 3.60
CA ARG A 300 -1.69 -26.24 3.77
C ARG A 300 -2.50 -26.30 2.47
N GLY A 301 -1.91 -25.94 1.32
CA GLY A 301 -2.60 -25.91 0.02
C GLY A 301 -3.53 -24.68 -0.16
N VAL A 302 -3.39 -23.65 0.69
CA VAL A 302 -4.13 -22.39 0.56
C VAL A 302 -3.25 -21.37 -0.16
N CYS A 303 -3.84 -20.61 -1.08
CA CYS A 303 -3.09 -19.61 -1.84
C CYS A 303 -2.63 -18.48 -0.93
N SER A 304 -1.33 -18.23 -0.90
CA SER A 304 -0.76 -17.09 -0.22
C SER A 304 0.42 -16.53 -0.99
N LYS A 305 0.58 -15.22 -0.91
CA LYS A 305 1.70 -14.50 -1.53
C LYS A 305 2.17 -13.38 -0.61
N TYR A 306 3.40 -12.95 -0.83
CA TYR A 306 3.89 -11.73 -0.25
C TYR A 306 4.66 -10.94 -1.30
N PHE A 307 4.69 -9.65 -1.14
CA PHE A 307 5.63 -8.77 -1.80
C PHE A 307 6.18 -7.75 -0.80
N ILE A 308 7.34 -7.22 -1.12
CA ILE A 308 8.02 -6.23 -0.29
C ILE A 308 8.20 -4.98 -1.15
N ASN A 309 7.57 -3.88 -0.74
CA ASN A 309 7.82 -2.58 -1.31
C ASN A 309 9.24 -2.15 -0.94
N ILE A 310 10.02 -1.76 -1.95
CA ILE A 310 11.43 -1.36 -1.77
C ILE A 310 11.57 0.16 -1.88
N THR A 311 12.58 0.72 -1.18
CA THR A 311 12.85 2.15 -1.26
C THR A 311 13.02 2.62 -2.71
N SER A 312 12.36 3.72 -3.07
CA SER A 312 12.40 4.31 -4.41
C SER A 312 12.99 5.73 -4.39
N PRO A 313 13.49 6.23 -5.53
CA PRO A 313 13.95 7.62 -5.63
C PRO A 313 12.81 8.62 -5.47
N LEU A 314 13.11 9.77 -4.84
CA LEU A 314 12.26 10.94 -4.90
C LEU A 314 12.43 11.62 -6.26
N TYR A 315 11.33 12.03 -6.89
CA TYR A 315 11.33 12.81 -8.13
C TYR A 315 10.59 14.14 -7.92
N PRO A 316 10.86 15.19 -8.73
CA PRO A 316 10.37 16.54 -8.45
C PRO A 316 8.86 16.67 -8.29
N GLU A 317 8.08 15.87 -9.01
CA GLU A 317 6.61 15.94 -9.02
C GLU A 317 5.95 15.03 -8.00
N ARG A 318 6.70 14.27 -7.18
CA ARG A 318 6.14 13.26 -6.27
C ARG A 318 5.01 13.80 -5.37
N PHE A 319 5.18 14.97 -4.81
CA PHE A 319 4.20 15.54 -3.88
C PHE A 319 2.94 16.08 -4.59
N ALA A 320 3.05 16.38 -5.90
CA ALA A 320 1.92 16.84 -6.70
C ALA A 320 0.93 15.71 -7.07
N ARG A 321 1.17 14.48 -6.69
CA ARG A 321 0.18 13.39 -6.76
C ARG A 321 -1.12 13.78 -6.04
N ASN A 322 -1.03 14.55 -4.97
CA ASN A 322 -2.18 15.18 -4.33
C ASN A 322 -2.36 16.61 -4.86
N THR A 323 -3.56 16.92 -5.34
CA THR A 323 -3.89 18.21 -5.99
C THR A 323 -3.73 19.45 -5.09
N LEU A 324 -3.59 19.27 -3.76
CA LEU A 324 -3.30 20.37 -2.82
C LEU A 324 -1.84 20.84 -2.89
N ILE A 325 -0.98 20.12 -3.61
CA ILE A 325 0.40 20.51 -3.90
C ILE A 325 0.54 20.60 -5.42
N SER A 326 0.79 21.82 -5.95
CA SER A 326 1.05 22.00 -7.37
C SER A 326 2.40 21.39 -7.78
N LYS A 327 2.61 21.11 -9.07
CA LYS A 327 3.91 20.65 -9.60
C LYS A 327 5.03 21.64 -9.29
N ALA A 328 4.77 22.94 -9.41
CA ALA A 328 5.75 23.96 -9.07
C ALA A 328 6.15 23.90 -7.60
N LEU A 329 5.16 23.80 -6.69
CA LEU A 329 5.42 23.67 -5.25
C LEU A 329 6.16 22.37 -4.93
N SER A 330 5.77 21.25 -5.53
CA SER A 330 6.46 19.95 -5.38
C SER A 330 7.92 20.03 -5.79
N GLY A 331 8.22 20.66 -6.96
CA GLY A 331 9.58 20.86 -7.43
C GLY A 331 10.41 21.77 -6.52
N GLN A 332 9.82 22.78 -5.91
CA GLN A 332 10.48 23.64 -4.91
C GLN A 332 10.82 22.83 -3.65
N ILE A 333 9.89 22.06 -3.13
CA ILE A 333 10.13 21.19 -1.95
C ILE A 333 11.25 20.18 -2.26
N PHE A 334 11.21 19.53 -3.45
CA PHE A 334 12.27 18.62 -3.90
C PHE A 334 13.63 19.31 -3.90
N THR A 335 13.72 20.53 -4.44
CA THR A 335 14.96 21.29 -4.53
C THR A 335 15.51 21.65 -3.13
N GLU A 336 14.64 22.03 -2.19
CA GLU A 336 15.06 22.29 -0.80
C GLU A 336 15.60 21.03 -0.12
N ILE A 337 14.93 19.88 -0.29
CA ILE A 337 15.37 18.58 0.22
C ILE A 337 16.73 18.20 -0.36
N GLN A 338 16.93 18.40 -1.66
CA GLN A 338 18.19 18.11 -2.35
C GLN A 338 19.33 19.03 -1.87
N ASN A 339 19.09 20.33 -1.81
CA ASN A 339 20.07 21.33 -1.36
C ASN A 339 20.45 21.17 0.12
N ALA A 340 19.55 20.63 0.94
CA ALA A 340 19.83 20.31 2.32
C ALA A 340 20.62 19.01 2.52
N GLY A 341 20.96 18.28 1.43
CA GLY A 341 21.71 17.04 1.49
C GLY A 341 20.91 15.84 2.04
N LEU A 342 19.58 15.90 1.96
CA LEU A 342 18.68 14.82 2.42
C LEU A 342 18.45 13.75 1.35
N LEU A 343 19.07 13.86 0.16
CA LEU A 343 19.05 12.85 -0.89
C LEU A 343 20.43 12.23 -1.10
N LYS A 344 20.46 10.93 -1.38
CA LYS A 344 21.64 10.23 -1.92
C LYS A 344 21.83 10.60 -3.40
N SER A 345 22.97 10.21 -3.99
CA SER A 345 23.28 10.46 -5.40
C SER A 345 22.26 9.89 -6.40
N ASN A 346 21.50 8.86 -5.99
CA ASN A 346 20.42 8.25 -6.77
C ASN A 346 19.03 8.78 -6.39
N ASN A 347 18.96 9.95 -5.80
CA ASN A 347 17.75 10.61 -5.29
C ASN A 347 16.94 9.83 -4.25
N LYS A 348 17.47 8.77 -3.67
CA LYS A 348 16.80 8.12 -2.53
C LYS A 348 16.90 9.01 -1.28
N PHE A 349 15.78 9.20 -0.61
CA PHE A 349 15.71 10.01 0.62
C PHE A 349 16.49 9.34 1.76
N ILE A 350 17.14 10.14 2.61
CA ILE A 350 17.96 9.67 3.74
C ILE A 350 17.11 9.66 5.01
N GLY A 351 16.84 8.47 5.52
CA GLY A 351 16.01 8.27 6.72
C GLY A 351 14.51 8.25 6.39
N TYR A 352 13.69 8.80 7.26
CA TYR A 352 12.23 8.84 7.18
C TYR A 352 11.71 10.28 7.09
N ALA A 353 10.43 10.48 6.87
CA ALA A 353 9.82 11.81 6.81
C ALA A 353 10.15 12.71 8.03
N SER A 354 10.31 12.12 9.21
CA SER A 354 10.73 12.83 10.43
C SER A 354 12.09 13.53 10.28
N ASN A 355 13.00 13.00 9.47
CA ASN A 355 14.29 13.64 9.19
C ASN A 355 14.12 14.98 8.47
N LEU A 356 13.16 15.07 7.52
CA LEU A 356 12.83 16.35 6.88
C LEU A 356 12.32 17.36 7.91
N TRP A 357 11.33 16.98 8.71
CA TRP A 357 10.71 17.92 9.66
C TRP A 357 11.68 18.36 10.77
N ASN A 358 12.58 17.49 11.20
CA ASN A 358 13.66 17.87 12.11
C ASN A 358 14.63 18.86 11.46
N ALA A 359 14.98 18.68 10.18
CA ALA A 359 15.83 19.61 9.44
C ALA A 359 15.14 20.97 9.24
N VAL A 360 13.86 20.97 8.85
CA VAL A 360 13.04 22.18 8.70
C VAL A 360 12.98 22.95 10.03
N LYS A 361 12.70 22.26 11.13
CA LYS A 361 12.64 22.87 12.48
C LYS A 361 13.99 23.45 12.90
N SER A 362 15.08 22.75 12.62
CA SER A 362 16.43 23.15 13.03
C SER A 362 17.03 24.28 12.17
N SER A 363 16.60 24.41 10.93
CA SER A 363 17.18 25.37 9.96
C SER A 363 16.11 25.85 8.97
N PRO A 364 15.04 26.52 9.42
CA PRO A 364 13.91 26.90 8.54
C PRO A 364 14.32 27.80 7.37
N GLN A 365 15.40 28.56 7.52
CA GLN A 365 15.96 29.40 6.46
C GLN A 365 16.48 28.61 5.25
N LYS A 366 16.78 27.31 5.42
CA LYS A 366 17.15 26.40 4.31
C LYS A 366 15.92 25.80 3.61
N PHE A 367 14.76 25.98 4.20
CA PHE A 367 13.48 25.43 3.74
C PHE A 367 12.39 26.51 3.67
N PRO A 368 12.62 27.64 2.97
CA PRO A 368 11.69 28.76 2.98
C PRO A 368 10.30 28.39 2.45
N VAL A 369 10.20 27.44 1.53
CA VAL A 369 8.93 26.93 1.01
C VAL A 369 8.35 25.85 1.93
N THR A 370 9.14 24.84 2.29
CA THR A 370 8.67 23.68 3.08
C THR A 370 8.24 24.10 4.49
N SER A 371 8.89 25.11 5.11
CA SER A 371 8.51 25.62 6.43
C SER A 371 7.18 26.39 6.42
N GLY A 372 6.75 26.90 5.26
CA GLY A 372 5.49 27.61 5.07
C GLY A 372 4.29 26.72 4.71
N LEU A 373 4.47 25.42 4.61
CA LEU A 373 3.38 24.50 4.24
C LEU A 373 2.30 24.45 5.33
N SER A 374 1.03 24.41 4.91
CA SER A 374 -0.07 24.12 5.81
C SER A 374 0.04 22.71 6.41
N VAL A 375 -0.60 22.46 7.54
CA VAL A 375 -0.60 21.13 8.19
C VAL A 375 -1.06 20.03 7.22
N THR A 376 -2.07 20.29 6.40
CA THR A 376 -2.55 19.34 5.39
C THR A 376 -1.47 19.04 4.36
N GLN A 377 -0.76 20.05 3.86
CA GLN A 377 0.34 19.85 2.91
C GLN A 377 1.53 19.12 3.55
N GLN A 378 1.85 19.41 4.82
CA GLN A 378 2.87 18.68 5.58
C GLN A 378 2.51 17.21 5.70
N ASN A 379 1.23 16.86 5.96
CA ASN A 379 0.77 15.48 6.01
C ASN A 379 0.92 14.77 4.67
N ILE A 380 0.62 15.45 3.55
CA ILE A 380 0.83 14.91 2.20
C ILE A 380 2.31 14.63 1.95
N VAL A 381 3.20 15.57 2.25
CA VAL A 381 4.64 15.38 2.10
C VAL A 381 5.13 14.22 2.97
N THR A 382 4.65 14.12 4.20
CA THR A 382 4.96 13.02 5.13
C THR A 382 4.52 11.67 4.56
N GLU A 383 3.28 11.55 4.12
CA GLU A 383 2.74 10.32 3.51
C GLU A 383 3.60 9.88 2.32
N GLN A 384 3.88 10.81 1.39
CA GLN A 384 4.66 10.50 0.19
C GLN A 384 6.11 10.13 0.49
N LEU A 385 6.75 10.76 1.46
CA LEU A 385 8.11 10.38 1.90
C LEU A 385 8.10 9.01 2.59
N ASN A 386 7.12 8.73 3.45
CA ASN A 386 7.00 7.44 4.10
C ASN A 386 6.83 6.29 3.10
N CYS A 387 6.05 6.49 2.03
CA CYS A 387 5.90 5.48 0.97
C CYS A 387 7.22 5.21 0.24
N ILE A 388 7.97 6.24 -0.19
CA ILE A 388 9.24 6.02 -0.92
C ILE A 388 10.37 5.53 -0.03
N THR A 389 10.32 5.79 1.28
CA THR A 389 11.27 5.29 2.27
C THR A 389 10.86 3.97 2.87
N THR A 390 9.70 3.45 2.48
CA THR A 390 9.13 2.19 2.95
C THR A 390 8.99 2.14 4.47
N ALA A 391 8.48 3.23 5.06
CA ALA A 391 8.11 3.31 6.47
C ALA A 391 6.78 2.58 6.73
N HIS A 392 6.34 2.51 7.98
CA HIS A 392 5.06 1.92 8.36
C HIS A 392 3.87 2.76 7.86
N GLN A 393 3.61 2.73 6.55
CA GLN A 393 2.60 3.53 5.86
C GLN A 393 1.84 2.67 4.84
N PHE A 394 0.53 2.92 4.68
CA PHE A 394 -0.19 2.35 3.55
C PHE A 394 0.34 2.96 2.23
N PHE A 395 0.50 2.12 1.22
CA PHE A 395 1.04 2.50 -0.10
C PHE A 395 0.21 1.89 -1.23
N SER A 396 0.02 2.64 -2.30
CA SER A 396 -0.72 2.22 -3.50
C SER A 396 0.19 1.77 -4.65
N ASP A 397 1.49 1.62 -4.40
CA ASP A 397 2.48 1.28 -5.43
C ASP A 397 2.28 -0.13 -6.04
N HIS A 398 1.43 -0.97 -5.41
CA HIS A 398 1.18 -2.35 -5.83
C HIS A 398 -0.31 -2.71 -5.88
N ASP A 399 -1.17 -1.74 -6.19
CA ASP A 399 -2.62 -1.92 -6.26
C ASP A 399 -3.02 -2.96 -7.30
N LYS A 400 -2.34 -2.97 -8.46
CA LYS A 400 -2.60 -3.94 -9.53
C LYS A 400 -2.23 -5.37 -9.11
N LEU A 401 -1.16 -5.55 -8.32
CA LEU A 401 -0.80 -6.85 -7.75
C LEU A 401 -1.89 -7.35 -6.79
N THR A 402 -2.42 -6.47 -5.95
CA THR A 402 -3.51 -6.82 -5.02
C THR A 402 -4.78 -7.20 -5.78
N MET A 403 -5.18 -6.44 -6.80
CA MET A 403 -6.34 -6.79 -7.62
C MET A 403 -6.13 -8.07 -8.44
N ARG A 404 -4.93 -8.32 -8.97
CA ARG A 404 -4.60 -9.60 -9.62
C ARG A 404 -4.73 -10.77 -8.66
N PHE A 405 -4.25 -10.60 -7.42
CA PHE A 405 -4.42 -11.61 -6.38
C PHE A 405 -5.90 -11.85 -6.05
N PHE A 406 -6.73 -10.82 -5.98
CA PHE A 406 -8.17 -10.96 -5.75
C PHE A 406 -8.86 -11.71 -6.90
N ASN A 407 -8.51 -11.41 -8.14
CA ASN A 407 -9.07 -12.08 -9.31
C ASN A 407 -8.64 -13.54 -9.42
N ASN A 408 -7.42 -13.87 -9.00
CA ASN A 408 -6.89 -15.23 -8.98
C ASN A 408 -5.84 -15.40 -7.87
N PRO A 409 -6.23 -15.76 -6.65
CA PRO A 409 -5.30 -15.88 -5.54
C PRO A 409 -4.16 -16.91 -5.74
N CYS A 410 -4.34 -17.84 -6.65
CA CYS A 410 -3.39 -18.93 -6.92
C CYS A 410 -2.54 -18.74 -8.19
N TYR A 411 -2.62 -17.60 -8.87
CA TYR A 411 -1.89 -17.36 -10.14
C TYR A 411 -0.37 -17.40 -9.97
#